data_259f23f1c241d560d9947c8f1d17ea70
#
_entry.id   259f23f1c241d560d9947c8f1d17ea70
#
_cell.length_a   1.000
_cell.length_b   1.000
_cell.length_c   1.000
_cell.angle_alpha   90.00
_cell.angle_beta   90.00
_cell.angle_gamma   90.00
#
_symmetry.space_group_name_H-M   'P 1'
#
loop_
_entity.id
_entity.type
_entity.pdbx_description
1 polymer ?
#
loop_
_entity_poly.entity_id
_entity_poly.type
_entity_poly.pdbx_seq_one_letter_code
_entity_poly.pdbx_strand_id
1 'polypeptide(L)'
;MKDFKDLGFHCGVDEVGRGAWSGPVVAAAVRFDKCHNIRGLADSKTLSSRQRVKLYFEILETFAVGVSFSSAKVIDNFNILSSSLHVMQKAVEKVAETKDSLYFDGNTLPEPYRSASKAYSIIKGDNKIASIAAASIVAKVSRDFHMKSLNIRFPGYGWERNVGYGVEQHKAAIYKLGITTEHRRSFRPIYNMLCL
;
A
#
# COMPACT_ATOMS: atom_id res chain seq x y z
N MET A 1 25.30 -0.44 -3.60
CA MET A 1 24.16 0.43 -3.27
C MET A 1 23.46 0.78 -4.57
N LYS A 2 22.14 0.60 -4.68
CA LYS A 2 21.41 1.09 -5.85
C LYS A 2 21.36 2.62 -5.74
N ASP A 3 21.94 3.32 -6.69
CA ASP A 3 21.85 4.77 -6.76
C ASP A 3 20.50 5.13 -7.41
N PHE A 4 19.63 5.74 -6.63
CA PHE A 4 18.39 6.32 -7.17
C PHE A 4 18.72 7.60 -7.94
N LYS A 5 18.05 7.80 -9.09
CA LYS A 5 18.23 9.03 -9.88
C LYS A 5 17.72 10.23 -9.10
N ASP A 6 18.48 11.33 -9.17
CA ASP A 6 17.97 12.65 -8.77
C ASP A 6 16.92 13.12 -9.78
N LEU A 7 15.70 13.31 -9.32
CA LEU A 7 14.55 13.67 -10.14
C LEU A 7 13.99 15.08 -9.79
N GLY A 8 14.71 15.83 -8.94
CA GLY A 8 14.20 17.12 -8.45
C GLY A 8 12.94 16.94 -7.58
N PHE A 9 12.00 17.91 -7.67
CA PHE A 9 10.72 17.80 -6.94
C PHE A 9 9.83 16.72 -7.54
N HIS A 10 9.53 15.70 -6.75
CA HIS A 10 8.70 14.59 -7.22
C HIS A 10 7.98 13.87 -6.07
N CYS A 11 6.90 13.19 -6.42
CA CYS A 11 6.11 12.38 -5.50
C CYS A 11 6.07 10.94 -6.00
N GLY A 12 6.49 9.99 -5.17
CA GLY A 12 6.38 8.55 -5.44
C GLY A 12 5.18 7.95 -4.75
N VAL A 13 4.51 7.01 -5.40
CA VAL A 13 3.26 6.40 -4.96
C VAL A 13 3.32 4.88 -5.09
N ASP A 14 2.88 4.17 -4.06
CA ASP A 14 2.78 2.71 -4.08
C ASP A 14 1.58 2.24 -3.25
N GLU A 15 1.08 1.03 -3.53
CA GLU A 15 -0.01 0.41 -2.81
C GLU A 15 0.35 -0.97 -2.25
N VAL A 16 -0.40 -1.39 -1.23
CA VAL A 16 -0.27 -2.70 -0.59
C VAL A 16 -1.63 -3.32 -0.26
N GLY A 17 -1.68 -4.63 -0.26
CA GLY A 17 -2.86 -5.36 0.18
C GLY A 17 -3.84 -5.72 -0.93
N ARG A 18 -3.48 -5.62 -2.21
CA ARG A 18 -4.36 -5.99 -3.33
C ARG A 18 -4.82 -7.44 -3.27
N GLY A 19 -3.92 -8.38 -3.03
CA GLY A 19 -4.22 -9.81 -3.00
C GLY A 19 -4.71 -10.36 -1.66
N ALA A 20 -4.88 -9.52 -0.63
CA ALA A 20 -5.37 -9.95 0.67
C ALA A 20 -6.87 -10.30 0.62
N TRP A 21 -7.29 -11.32 1.38
CA TRP A 21 -8.70 -11.74 1.49
C TRP A 21 -9.50 -10.88 2.46
N SER A 22 -8.81 -10.18 3.37
CA SER A 22 -9.42 -9.30 4.34
C SER A 22 -8.63 -8.01 4.56
N GLY A 23 -9.31 -7.00 5.10
CA GLY A 23 -8.77 -5.68 5.38
C GLY A 23 -8.66 -4.78 4.14
N PRO A 24 -8.19 -3.55 4.33
CA PRO A 24 -8.14 -2.55 3.28
C PRO A 24 -7.05 -2.79 2.25
N VAL A 25 -7.19 -2.18 1.08
CA VAL A 25 -6.06 -1.77 0.24
C VAL A 25 -5.60 -0.40 0.73
N VAL A 26 -4.30 -0.19 0.80
CA VAL A 26 -3.69 1.03 1.33
C VAL A 26 -2.67 1.53 0.32
N ALA A 27 -2.69 2.83 0.03
CA ALA A 27 -1.64 3.48 -0.74
C ALA A 27 -0.99 4.59 0.09
N ALA A 28 0.27 4.83 -0.20
CA ALA A 28 1.01 5.98 0.30
C ALA A 28 1.60 6.78 -0.85
N ALA A 29 1.76 8.08 -0.62
CA ALA A 29 2.46 9.02 -1.47
C ALA A 29 3.52 9.71 -0.62
N VAL A 30 4.76 9.76 -1.11
CA VAL A 30 5.88 10.42 -0.42
C VAL A 30 6.48 11.44 -1.35
N ARG A 31 6.46 12.70 -0.92
CA ARG A 31 6.96 13.82 -1.70
C ARG A 31 8.41 14.13 -1.33
N PHE A 32 9.29 14.06 -2.31
CA PHE A 32 10.67 14.47 -2.21
C PHE A 32 10.82 15.90 -2.75
N ASP A 33 11.27 16.82 -1.93
CA ASP A 33 11.54 18.22 -2.30
C ASP A 33 13.02 18.50 -2.49
N LYS A 34 13.90 17.59 -2.09
CA LYS A 34 15.36 17.63 -2.23
C LYS A 34 15.91 16.23 -2.38
N CYS A 35 17.16 16.13 -2.85
CA CYS A 35 17.91 14.89 -2.78
C CYS A 35 18.21 14.50 -1.34
N HIS A 36 17.39 13.66 -0.78
CA HIS A 36 17.65 13.04 0.52
C HIS A 36 18.04 11.58 0.31
N ASN A 37 19.18 11.20 0.85
CA ASN A 37 19.61 9.82 0.85
C ASN A 37 19.24 9.17 2.19
N ILE A 38 18.08 8.50 2.24
CA ILE A 38 17.75 7.65 3.39
C ILE A 38 18.44 6.32 3.19
N ARG A 39 19.39 6.00 4.06
CA ARG A 39 20.11 4.72 4.05
C ARG A 39 19.12 3.57 4.23
N GLY A 40 19.19 2.56 3.38
CA GLY A 40 18.37 1.36 3.46
C GLY A 40 17.08 1.37 2.63
N LEU A 41 16.69 2.46 1.98
CA LEU A 41 15.53 2.47 1.06
C LEU A 41 15.71 1.48 -0.10
N ALA A 42 16.91 1.39 -0.64
CA ALA A 42 17.23 0.52 -1.77
C ALA A 42 17.05 -0.99 -1.49
N ASP A 43 17.08 -1.38 -0.22
CA ASP A 43 16.99 -2.77 0.24
C ASP A 43 15.68 -3.07 0.97
N SER A 44 14.65 -2.26 0.75
CA SER A 44 13.36 -2.31 1.48
C SER A 44 12.71 -3.70 1.52
N LYS A 45 12.91 -4.52 0.48
CA LYS A 45 12.37 -5.89 0.40
C LYS A 45 13.09 -6.90 1.29
N THR A 46 14.36 -6.63 1.64
CA THR A 46 15.17 -7.51 2.50
C THR A 46 15.10 -7.12 3.98
N LEU A 47 14.50 -5.98 4.29
CA LEU A 47 14.38 -5.46 5.64
C LEU A 47 13.53 -6.36 6.53
N SER A 48 14.01 -6.59 7.75
CA SER A 48 13.18 -7.13 8.82
C SER A 48 12.01 -6.18 9.17
N SER A 49 10.97 -6.71 9.79
CA SER A 49 9.82 -5.89 10.23
C SER A 49 10.26 -4.72 11.13
N ARG A 50 11.22 -4.95 12.05
CA ARG A 50 11.74 -3.91 12.95
C ARG A 50 12.47 -2.79 12.19
N GLN A 51 13.32 -3.16 11.23
CA GLN A 51 14.04 -2.19 10.39
C GLN A 51 13.08 -1.37 9.54
N ARG A 52 12.04 -2.01 8.97
CA ARG A 52 11.01 -1.34 8.18
C ARG A 52 10.22 -0.32 9.00
N VAL A 53 9.86 -0.65 10.25
CA VAL A 53 9.21 0.29 11.17
C VAL A 53 10.13 1.47 11.52
N LYS A 54 11.43 1.25 11.71
CA LYS A 54 12.38 2.35 11.92
C LYS A 54 12.41 3.30 10.73
N LEU A 55 12.54 2.77 9.51
CA LEU A 55 12.52 3.58 8.29
C LEU A 55 11.18 4.29 8.07
N TYR A 56 10.07 3.67 8.43
CA TYR A 56 8.75 4.30 8.38
C TYR A 56 8.73 5.62 9.18
N PHE A 57 9.21 5.63 10.42
CA PHE A 57 9.26 6.85 11.22
C PHE A 57 10.25 7.86 10.66
N GLU A 58 11.42 7.44 10.20
CA GLU A 58 12.40 8.32 9.55
C GLU A 58 11.82 9.00 8.29
N ILE A 59 11.05 8.27 7.48
CA ILE A 59 10.35 8.83 6.32
C ILE A 59 9.31 9.88 6.74
N LEU A 60 8.50 9.59 7.78
CA LEU A 60 7.48 10.52 8.27
C LEU A 60 8.07 11.80 8.84
N GLU A 61 9.25 11.73 9.46
CA GLU A 61 9.96 12.91 10.00
C GLU A 61 10.64 13.74 8.92
N THR A 62 11.01 13.12 7.79
CA THR A 62 11.83 13.74 6.75
C THR A 62 11.02 14.32 5.60
N PHE A 63 9.89 13.70 5.23
CA PHE A 63 9.13 13.99 4.02
C PHE A 63 7.66 14.27 4.30
N ALA A 64 7.03 15.00 3.37
CA ALA A 64 5.57 15.06 3.33
C ALA A 64 5.00 13.72 2.85
N VAL A 65 4.10 13.15 3.66
CA VAL A 65 3.55 11.81 3.45
C VAL A 65 2.03 11.83 3.47
N GLY A 66 1.41 11.29 2.43
CA GLY A 66 -0.02 11.05 2.33
C GLY A 66 -0.33 9.56 2.35
N VAL A 67 -1.28 9.13 3.20
CA VAL A 67 -1.74 7.73 3.25
C VAL A 67 -3.25 7.68 3.06
N SER A 68 -3.73 6.72 2.29
CA SER A 68 -5.16 6.50 2.04
C SER A 68 -5.52 5.02 2.12
N PHE A 69 -6.75 4.76 2.59
CA PHE A 69 -7.29 3.42 2.82
C PHE A 69 -8.60 3.25 2.07
N SER A 70 -8.81 2.07 1.47
CA SER A 70 -10.12 1.65 0.96
C SER A 70 -10.53 0.34 1.61
N SER A 71 -11.69 0.33 2.27
CA SER A 71 -12.19 -0.81 3.05
C SER A 71 -12.57 -2.00 2.17
N ALA A 72 -12.73 -3.17 2.80
CA ALA A 72 -13.23 -4.38 2.14
C ALA A 72 -14.58 -4.13 1.44
N LYS A 73 -15.51 -3.39 2.09
CA LYS A 73 -16.82 -3.03 1.50
C LYS A 73 -16.68 -2.20 0.22
N VAL A 74 -15.77 -1.23 0.18
CA VAL A 74 -15.53 -0.41 -1.02
C VAL A 74 -14.92 -1.26 -2.13
N ILE A 75 -13.99 -2.15 -1.79
CA ILE A 75 -13.38 -3.09 -2.75
C ILE A 75 -14.43 -4.02 -3.35
N ASP A 76 -15.38 -4.52 -2.55
CA ASP A 76 -16.46 -5.37 -3.03
C ASP A 76 -17.40 -4.63 -4.00
N ASN A 77 -17.63 -3.34 -3.80
CA ASN A 77 -18.49 -2.52 -4.65
C ASN A 77 -17.82 -2.07 -5.97
N PHE A 78 -16.54 -1.74 -5.93
CA PHE A 78 -15.85 -1.08 -7.05
C PHE A 78 -14.70 -1.89 -7.66
N ASN A 79 -14.46 -3.11 -7.21
CA ASN A 79 -13.31 -3.99 -7.48
C ASN A 79 -11.98 -3.46 -6.95
N ILE A 80 -10.99 -4.36 -6.92
CA ILE A 80 -9.67 -4.07 -6.34
C ILE A 80 -8.84 -3.10 -7.18
N LEU A 81 -8.94 -3.15 -8.51
CA LEU A 81 -8.17 -2.25 -9.39
C LEU A 81 -8.62 -0.81 -9.20
N SER A 82 -9.92 -0.55 -9.32
CA SER A 82 -10.51 0.78 -9.13
C SER A 82 -10.23 1.32 -7.72
N SER A 83 -10.37 0.47 -6.69
CA SER A 83 -10.06 0.84 -5.30
C SER A 83 -8.58 1.16 -5.09
N SER A 84 -7.65 0.41 -5.73
CA SER A 84 -6.21 0.69 -5.65
C SER A 84 -5.87 2.04 -6.29
N LEU A 85 -6.36 2.30 -7.50
CA LEU A 85 -6.13 3.56 -8.20
C LEU A 85 -6.74 4.75 -7.43
N HIS A 86 -7.92 4.57 -6.84
CA HIS A 86 -8.56 5.59 -6.02
C HIS A 86 -7.72 5.94 -4.77
N VAL A 87 -7.22 4.96 -4.02
CA VAL A 87 -6.38 5.26 -2.85
C VAL A 87 -5.04 5.87 -3.22
N MET A 88 -4.44 5.50 -4.36
CA MET A 88 -3.25 6.16 -4.89
C MET A 88 -3.52 7.64 -5.18
N GLN A 89 -4.62 7.94 -5.89
CA GLN A 89 -5.06 9.32 -6.14
C GLN A 89 -5.22 10.08 -4.83
N LYS A 90 -5.96 9.53 -3.87
CA LYS A 90 -6.22 10.18 -2.57
C LYS A 90 -4.96 10.36 -1.72
N ALA A 91 -3.97 9.50 -1.86
CA ALA A 91 -2.68 9.68 -1.20
C ALA A 91 -1.90 10.87 -1.81
N VAL A 92 -1.85 10.97 -3.14
CA VAL A 92 -1.20 12.07 -3.88
C VAL A 92 -1.84 13.41 -3.54
N GLU A 93 -3.17 13.51 -3.57
CA GLU A 93 -3.92 14.74 -3.27
C GLU A 93 -3.60 15.36 -1.90
N LYS A 94 -3.04 14.58 -0.97
CA LYS A 94 -2.66 15.06 0.37
C LYS A 94 -1.32 15.79 0.41
N VAL A 95 -0.43 15.53 -0.54
CA VAL A 95 0.98 15.96 -0.41
C VAL A 95 1.60 16.52 -1.69
N ALA A 96 1.11 16.17 -2.88
CA ALA A 96 1.70 16.63 -4.13
C ALA A 96 1.36 18.08 -4.40
N GLU A 97 2.33 18.82 -4.93
CA GLU A 97 2.18 20.16 -5.44
C GLU A 97 2.16 20.18 -6.98
N THR A 98 1.67 21.26 -7.58
CA THR A 98 1.54 21.39 -9.05
C THR A 98 2.85 21.30 -9.81
N LYS A 99 3.97 21.62 -9.15
CA LYS A 99 5.32 21.52 -9.73
C LYS A 99 5.89 20.11 -9.77
N ASP A 100 5.35 19.20 -8.95
CA ASP A 100 5.90 17.86 -8.76
C ASP A 100 5.70 16.97 -9.99
N SER A 101 6.69 16.14 -10.29
CA SER A 101 6.51 14.98 -11.15
C SER A 101 5.97 13.82 -10.31
N LEU A 102 4.95 13.11 -10.79
CA LEU A 102 4.29 12.02 -10.09
C LEU A 102 4.74 10.66 -10.63
N TYR A 103 5.22 9.79 -9.78
CA TYR A 103 5.68 8.45 -10.15
C TYR A 103 4.87 7.39 -9.40
N PHE A 104 4.07 6.62 -10.11
CA PHE A 104 3.23 5.57 -9.56
C PHE A 104 3.88 4.20 -9.81
N ASP A 105 3.93 3.34 -8.79
CA ASP A 105 4.30 1.94 -9.02
C ASP A 105 3.23 1.24 -9.86
N GLY A 106 3.68 0.35 -10.76
CA GLY A 106 2.80 -0.42 -11.63
C GLY A 106 2.75 0.07 -13.07
N ASN A 107 1.68 -0.30 -13.77
CA ASN A 107 1.51 -0.07 -15.22
C ASN A 107 0.28 0.80 -15.56
N THR A 108 -0.42 1.33 -14.57
CA THR A 108 -1.67 2.05 -14.77
C THR A 108 -1.72 3.28 -13.88
N LEU A 109 -2.11 4.43 -14.44
CA LEU A 109 -2.31 5.66 -13.71
C LEU A 109 -3.77 5.82 -13.24
N PRO A 110 -4.01 6.43 -12.08
CA PRO A 110 -5.34 6.92 -11.72
C PRO A 110 -5.87 7.90 -12.75
N GLU A 111 -7.21 7.89 -12.96
CA GLU A 111 -7.87 8.63 -14.04
C GLU A 111 -7.45 10.09 -14.19
N PRO A 112 -7.38 10.90 -13.09
CA PRO A 112 -7.02 12.31 -13.22
C PRO A 112 -5.59 12.56 -13.74
N TYR A 113 -4.74 11.52 -13.67
CA TYR A 113 -3.32 11.64 -14.04
C TYR A 113 -2.97 11.01 -15.40
N ARG A 114 -3.94 10.37 -16.09
CA ARG A 114 -3.69 9.70 -17.38
C ARG A 114 -3.25 10.66 -18.48
N SER A 115 -3.79 11.86 -18.49
CA SER A 115 -3.45 12.93 -19.44
C SER A 115 -2.46 13.96 -18.88
N ALA A 116 -1.99 13.79 -17.66
CA ALA A 116 -1.07 14.74 -17.03
C ALA A 116 0.34 14.58 -17.59
N SER A 117 0.95 15.66 -18.04
CA SER A 117 2.29 15.66 -18.66
C SER A 117 3.43 15.25 -17.73
N LYS A 118 3.20 15.28 -16.40
CA LYS A 118 4.20 14.96 -15.37
C LYS A 118 3.81 13.74 -14.52
N ALA A 119 2.96 12.85 -15.01
CA ALA A 119 2.60 11.61 -14.32
C ALA A 119 3.07 10.39 -15.09
N TYR A 120 3.73 9.47 -14.37
CA TYR A 120 4.40 8.31 -14.96
C TYR A 120 4.06 7.05 -14.17
N SER A 121 3.71 5.96 -14.86
CA SER A 121 3.62 4.62 -14.27
C SER A 121 4.94 3.89 -14.48
N ILE A 122 5.49 3.30 -13.42
CA ILE A 122 6.81 2.68 -13.42
C ILE A 122 6.72 1.25 -12.90
N ILE A 123 6.82 0.28 -13.77
CA ILE A 123 6.81 -1.15 -13.38
C ILE A 123 8.02 -1.45 -12.48
N LYS A 124 7.74 -1.99 -11.28
CA LYS A 124 8.73 -2.23 -10.22
C LYS A 124 9.47 -0.95 -9.83
N GLY A 125 8.70 0.14 -9.70
CA GLY A 125 9.21 1.46 -9.42
C GLY A 125 9.89 1.56 -8.05
N ASP A 126 9.46 0.77 -7.08
CA ASP A 126 10.06 0.61 -5.76
C ASP A 126 11.55 0.21 -5.79
N ASN A 127 12.00 -0.40 -6.88
CA ASN A 127 13.41 -0.73 -7.10
C ASN A 127 14.19 0.33 -7.91
N LYS A 128 13.50 1.35 -8.42
CA LYS A 128 14.06 2.30 -9.39
C LYS A 128 14.04 3.74 -8.89
N ILE A 129 13.05 4.10 -8.07
CA ILE A 129 12.78 5.46 -7.62
C ILE A 129 12.65 5.49 -6.10
N ALA A 130 13.46 6.30 -5.43
CA ALA A 130 13.53 6.38 -3.97
C ALA A 130 12.19 6.74 -3.32
N SER A 131 11.44 7.69 -3.91
CA SER A 131 10.15 8.09 -3.37
C SER A 131 9.09 6.99 -3.48
N ILE A 132 9.14 6.15 -4.53
CA ILE A 132 8.26 4.96 -4.62
C ILE A 132 8.68 3.92 -3.58
N ALA A 133 9.99 3.69 -3.38
CA ALA A 133 10.48 2.79 -2.33
C ALA A 133 10.06 3.26 -0.92
N ALA A 134 10.12 4.57 -0.66
CA ALA A 134 9.63 5.16 0.58
C ALA A 134 8.10 4.97 0.72
N ALA A 135 7.34 5.22 -0.33
CA ALA A 135 5.88 5.00 -0.36
C ALA A 135 5.51 3.53 -0.08
N SER A 136 6.25 2.59 -0.66
CA SER A 136 6.08 1.14 -0.41
C SER A 136 6.23 0.80 1.08
N ILE A 137 7.28 1.33 1.74
CA ILE A 137 7.50 1.15 3.18
C ILE A 137 6.35 1.74 3.99
N VAL A 138 5.95 2.96 3.67
CA VAL A 138 4.88 3.65 4.39
C VAL A 138 3.55 2.92 4.23
N ALA A 139 3.16 2.56 3.02
CA ALA A 139 1.93 1.81 2.76
C ALA A 139 1.92 0.48 3.52
N LYS A 140 3.05 -0.27 3.46
CA LYS A 140 3.20 -1.57 4.12
C LYS A 140 3.06 -1.47 5.63
N VAL A 141 3.79 -0.55 6.28
CA VAL A 141 3.77 -0.44 7.74
C VAL A 141 2.41 0.08 8.22
N SER A 142 1.83 1.07 7.54
CA SER A 142 0.50 1.60 7.87
C SER A 142 -0.57 0.51 7.80
N ARG A 143 -0.53 -0.34 6.74
CA ARG A 143 -1.46 -1.45 6.63
C ARG A 143 -1.23 -2.52 7.69
N ASP A 144 0.02 -2.86 7.99
CA ASP A 144 0.34 -3.87 9.00
C ASP A 144 -0.15 -3.42 10.41
N PHE A 145 -0.01 -2.15 10.76
CA PHE A 145 -0.56 -1.60 11.99
C PHE A 145 -2.09 -1.68 12.02
N HIS A 146 -2.74 -1.33 10.92
CA HIS A 146 -4.19 -1.46 10.79
C HIS A 146 -4.66 -2.91 10.96
N MET A 147 -3.98 -3.88 10.33
CA MET A 147 -4.33 -5.30 10.46
C MET A 147 -4.11 -5.84 11.87
N LYS A 148 -3.10 -5.35 12.60
CA LYS A 148 -2.93 -5.66 14.03
C LYS A 148 -4.08 -5.13 14.88
N SER A 149 -4.56 -3.92 14.63
CA SER A 149 -5.72 -3.38 15.34
C SER A 149 -7.01 -4.15 15.02
N LEU A 150 -7.19 -4.58 13.78
CA LEU A 150 -8.30 -5.46 13.39
C LEU A 150 -8.22 -6.82 14.07
N ASN A 151 -7.01 -7.37 14.28
CA ASN A 151 -6.85 -8.64 14.99
C ASN A 151 -7.31 -8.59 16.46
N ILE A 152 -7.21 -7.42 17.09
CA ILE A 152 -7.74 -7.19 18.44
C ILE A 152 -9.28 -7.24 18.41
N ARG A 153 -9.91 -6.62 17.41
CA ARG A 153 -11.37 -6.57 17.27
C ARG A 153 -11.99 -7.89 16.81
N PHE A 154 -11.24 -8.65 16.00
CA PHE A 154 -11.65 -9.93 15.42
C PHE A 154 -10.56 -10.98 15.68
N PRO A 155 -10.45 -11.50 16.91
CA PRO A 155 -9.42 -12.47 17.28
C PRO A 155 -9.65 -13.81 16.58
N GLY A 156 -8.55 -14.57 16.38
CA GLY A 156 -8.60 -15.93 15.85
C GLY A 156 -8.28 -16.07 14.37
N TYR A 157 -8.30 -14.99 13.57
CA TYR A 157 -7.95 -15.03 12.14
C TYR A 157 -6.44 -14.96 11.89
N GLY A 158 -5.63 -14.62 12.90
CA GLY A 158 -4.17 -14.51 12.82
C GLY A 158 -3.70 -13.32 12.00
N TRP A 159 -4.50 -12.25 11.92
CA TRP A 159 -4.20 -11.07 11.10
C TRP A 159 -2.99 -10.27 11.57
N GLU A 160 -2.54 -10.47 12.81
CA GLU A 160 -1.27 -9.92 13.32
C GLU A 160 -0.04 -10.49 12.60
N ARG A 161 -0.17 -11.69 11.98
CA ARG A 161 0.90 -12.39 11.26
C ARG A 161 0.64 -12.44 9.76
N ASN A 162 -0.53 -12.95 9.36
CA ASN A 162 -0.87 -13.14 7.95
C ASN A 162 -1.36 -11.86 7.25
N VAL A 163 -1.61 -10.78 8.00
CA VAL A 163 -2.09 -9.48 7.54
C VAL A 163 -3.23 -9.57 6.51
N GLY A 164 -4.09 -10.57 6.67
CA GLY A 164 -5.28 -10.79 5.86
C GLY A 164 -5.05 -11.58 4.57
N TYR A 165 -3.84 -12.07 4.29
CA TYR A 165 -3.60 -12.94 3.12
C TYR A 165 -4.11 -14.36 3.34
N GLY A 166 -4.44 -15.04 2.24
CA GLY A 166 -5.05 -16.36 2.22
C GLY A 166 -4.07 -17.49 2.46
N VAL A 167 -3.47 -17.53 3.64
CA VAL A 167 -2.66 -18.67 4.11
C VAL A 167 -3.56 -19.73 4.75
N GLU A 168 -3.08 -20.97 4.90
CA GLU A 168 -3.88 -22.08 5.45
C GLU A 168 -4.45 -21.77 6.84
N GLN A 169 -3.71 -21.08 7.72
CA GLN A 169 -4.21 -20.64 9.01
C GLN A 169 -5.44 -19.73 8.88
N HIS A 170 -5.40 -18.76 7.95
CA HIS A 170 -6.52 -17.83 7.71
C HIS A 170 -7.73 -18.57 7.14
N LYS A 171 -7.50 -19.46 6.20
CA LYS A 171 -8.53 -20.31 5.60
C LYS A 171 -9.22 -21.19 6.66
N ALA A 172 -8.45 -21.87 7.50
CA ALA A 172 -8.98 -22.68 8.60
C ALA A 172 -9.80 -21.85 9.60
N ALA A 173 -9.32 -20.62 9.89
CA ALA A 173 -10.03 -19.68 10.76
C ALA A 173 -11.39 -19.28 10.17
N ILE A 174 -11.47 -19.03 8.86
CA ILE A 174 -12.74 -18.70 8.19
C ILE A 174 -13.73 -19.87 8.27
N TYR A 175 -13.28 -21.11 8.07
CA TYR A 175 -14.16 -22.29 8.22
C TYR A 175 -14.68 -22.44 9.64
N LYS A 176 -13.88 -22.13 10.65
CA LYS A 176 -14.24 -22.27 12.07
C LYS A 176 -15.09 -21.11 12.59
N LEU A 177 -14.78 -19.86 12.22
CA LEU A 177 -15.33 -18.65 12.82
C LEU A 177 -16.31 -17.92 11.87
N GLY A 178 -16.39 -18.33 10.61
CA GLY A 178 -17.11 -17.61 9.56
C GLY A 178 -16.32 -16.40 9.03
N ILE A 179 -16.98 -15.58 8.23
CA ILE A 179 -16.43 -14.32 7.72
C ILE A 179 -16.87 -13.15 8.60
N THR A 180 -16.08 -12.07 8.58
CA THR A 180 -16.40 -10.79 9.20
C THR A 180 -16.71 -9.74 8.13
N THR A 181 -17.05 -8.51 8.55
CA THR A 181 -17.21 -7.34 7.68
C THR A 181 -15.90 -6.91 6.99
N GLU A 182 -14.77 -7.37 7.49
CA GLU A 182 -13.45 -7.07 6.95
C GLU A 182 -13.02 -8.04 5.83
N HIS A 183 -13.74 -9.14 5.60
CA HIS A 183 -13.47 -10.04 4.48
C HIS A 183 -14.06 -9.50 3.17
N ARG A 184 -13.27 -9.61 2.10
CA ARG A 184 -13.64 -9.18 0.74
C ARG A 184 -14.48 -10.24 0.07
N ARG A 185 -15.80 -10.10 0.13
CA ARG A 185 -16.77 -11.09 -0.36
C ARG A 185 -16.70 -11.32 -1.86
N SER A 186 -16.29 -10.32 -2.63
CA SER A 186 -16.10 -10.39 -4.08
C SER A 186 -14.87 -11.18 -4.50
N PHE A 187 -13.93 -11.45 -3.57
CA PHE A 187 -12.74 -12.25 -3.87
C PHE A 187 -13.11 -13.71 -4.00
N ARG A 188 -12.73 -14.33 -5.12
CA ARG A 188 -13.10 -15.70 -5.46
C ARG A 188 -12.92 -16.72 -4.32
N PRO A 189 -11.82 -16.74 -3.54
CA PRO A 189 -11.69 -17.68 -2.42
C PRO A 189 -12.75 -17.49 -1.34
N ILE A 190 -13.06 -16.24 -0.99
CA ILE A 190 -14.11 -15.93 0.01
C ILE A 190 -15.49 -16.21 -0.57
N TYR A 191 -15.76 -15.78 -1.81
CA TYR A 191 -17.01 -16.05 -2.50
C TYR A 191 -17.33 -17.55 -2.55
N ASN A 192 -16.35 -18.39 -2.92
CA ASN A 192 -16.53 -19.83 -2.95
C ASN A 192 -16.83 -20.44 -1.58
N MET A 193 -16.29 -19.90 -0.47
CA MET A 193 -16.58 -20.35 0.88
C MET A 193 -17.99 -19.95 1.35
N LEU A 194 -18.58 -18.90 0.76
CA LEU A 194 -19.94 -18.46 1.08
C LEU A 194 -21.03 -19.24 0.32
N CYS A 195 -20.65 -19.89 -0.80
CA CYS A 195 -21.54 -20.66 -1.64
C CYS A 195 -21.58 -22.15 -1.30
N LEU A 196 -20.88 -22.59 -0.24
CA LEU A 196 -20.92 -23.93 0.32
C LEU A 196 -21.90 -24.01 1.47
#